data_b4dbb1628797dea65305015358329984
#
_entry.id   b4dbb1628797dea65305015358329984
#
_cell.length_a   1.000
_cell.length_b   1.000
_cell.length_c   1.000
_cell.angle_alpha   90.00
_cell.angle_beta   90.00
_cell.angle_gamma   90.00
#
_symmetry.space_group_name_H-M   'P 1'
#
loop_
_entity.id
_entity.type
_entity.pdbx_description
1 polymer ?
#
loop_
_entity_poly.entity_id
_entity_poly.type
_entity_poly.pdbx_seq_one_letter_code
_entity_poly.pdbx_strand_id
1 'polypeptide(L)'
;MINVINNKGMKIANSKKLAGCLVNEATCRKKLGKEIADSLFKLMNRLRKIVDVRQLFELPGNFHRLRHLPIDNVYAVTLKHPFRCIMRLDTTTSTITIEQVCDYHGRFEKLYRK
;
A
#
# COMPACT_ATOMS: atom_id res chain seq x y z
N MET A 1 0.26 11.64 9.29
CA MET A 1 1.32 11.42 10.26
C MET A 1 1.83 10.00 10.19
N ILE A 2 3.13 9.84 10.20
CA ILE A 2 3.73 8.51 10.22
C ILE A 2 3.76 8.01 11.65
N ASN A 3 3.21 6.85 11.86
CA ASN A 3 3.15 6.25 13.17
C ASN A 3 4.34 5.32 13.36
N VAL A 4 5.32 5.73 14.14
CA VAL A 4 6.51 4.93 14.38
C VAL A 4 6.30 4.11 15.65
N ILE A 5 5.96 2.85 15.47
CA ILE A 5 5.73 1.95 16.59
C ILE A 5 7.03 1.30 17.04
N ASN A 6 7.94 1.08 16.11
CA ASN A 6 9.17 0.37 16.35
C ASN A 6 10.28 0.98 15.49
N ASN A 7 11.38 1.36 16.12
CA ASN A 7 12.52 1.96 15.40
C ASN A 7 13.11 1.05 14.33
N LYS A 8 12.89 -0.24 14.45
CA LYS A 8 13.40 -1.23 13.49
C LYS A 8 12.39 -1.60 12.41
N GLY A 9 11.12 -1.25 12.59
CA GLY A 9 10.07 -1.61 11.65
C GLY A 9 9.91 -0.61 10.54
N MET A 10 9.15 -1.00 9.53
CA MET A 10 8.78 -0.11 8.45
C MET A 10 7.76 0.93 8.94
N LYS A 11 7.92 2.14 8.47
CA LYS A 11 6.92 3.19 8.69
C LYS A 11 5.87 3.08 7.60
N ILE A 12 4.61 3.27 7.97
CA ILE A 12 3.51 3.19 7.02
C ILE A 12 2.85 4.56 6.92
N ALA A 13 2.83 5.11 5.72
CA ALA A 13 2.18 6.38 5.44
C ALA A 13 1.08 6.16 4.41
N ASN A 14 0.25 7.17 4.18
CA ASN A 14 -0.82 7.07 3.20
C ASN A 14 -0.96 8.38 2.44
N SER A 15 -1.48 8.28 1.22
CA SER A 15 -1.82 9.45 0.42
C SER A 15 -3.06 10.13 0.99
N LYS A 16 -3.29 11.36 0.55
CA LYS A 16 -4.50 12.11 0.95
C LYS A 16 -5.77 11.40 0.55
N LYS A 17 -5.75 10.69 -0.57
CA LYS A 17 -6.91 9.92 -1.04
C LYS A 17 -7.38 8.88 -0.04
N LEU A 18 -6.46 8.31 0.72
CA LEU A 18 -6.74 7.24 1.65
C LEU A 18 -6.68 7.68 3.11
N ALA A 19 -6.62 8.98 3.36
CA ALA A 19 -6.39 9.52 4.70
C ALA A 19 -7.34 8.97 5.77
N GLY A 20 -8.64 8.94 5.50
CA GLY A 20 -9.58 8.38 6.46
C GLY A 20 -9.64 6.86 6.46
N CYS A 21 -9.23 6.28 5.36
CA CYS A 21 -9.36 4.84 5.10
C CYS A 21 -8.48 3.99 6.00
N LEU A 22 -7.27 4.44 6.27
CA LEU A 22 -6.29 3.63 6.98
C LEU A 22 -6.41 3.72 8.50
N VAL A 23 -7.15 4.71 9.02
CA VAL A 23 -7.30 4.89 10.45
C VAL A 23 -8.68 4.51 10.96
N ASN A 24 -9.64 4.33 10.08
CA ASN A 24 -11.03 4.03 10.46
C ASN A 24 -11.61 2.96 9.55
N GLU A 25 -11.86 1.77 10.12
CA GLU A 25 -12.38 0.65 9.37
C GLU A 25 -13.75 0.92 8.75
N ALA A 26 -14.62 1.61 9.47
CA ALA A 26 -15.96 1.91 8.96
C ALA A 26 -15.86 2.82 7.74
N THR A 27 -15.01 3.84 7.79
CA THR A 27 -14.76 4.74 6.67
C THR A 27 -14.19 3.98 5.49
N CYS A 28 -13.25 3.08 5.74
CA CYS A 28 -12.63 2.28 4.70
C CYS A 28 -13.64 1.37 4.01
N ARG A 29 -14.47 0.69 4.78
CA ARG A 29 -15.50 -0.18 4.23
C ARG A 29 -16.51 0.58 3.40
N LYS A 30 -16.86 1.78 3.83
CA LYS A 30 -17.79 2.63 3.12
C LYS A 30 -17.22 3.08 1.77
N LYS A 31 -15.94 3.36 1.74
CA LYS A 31 -15.25 3.87 0.56
C LYS A 31 -14.87 2.77 -0.44
N LEU A 32 -14.40 1.64 0.05
CA LEU A 32 -13.85 0.57 -0.77
C LEU A 32 -14.73 -0.69 -0.85
N GLY A 33 -15.71 -0.80 0.03
CA GLY A 33 -16.47 -2.02 0.20
C GLY A 33 -15.80 -2.94 1.23
N LYS A 34 -16.60 -3.79 1.85
CA LYS A 34 -16.13 -4.61 2.96
C LYS A 34 -14.96 -5.53 2.60
N GLU A 35 -15.08 -6.24 1.48
CA GLU A 35 -14.06 -7.22 1.10
C GLU A 35 -12.71 -6.59 0.80
N ILE A 36 -12.72 -5.48 0.08
CA ILE A 36 -11.49 -4.77 -0.26
C ILE A 36 -10.89 -4.15 0.98
N ALA A 37 -11.71 -3.53 1.83
CA ALA A 37 -11.25 -2.94 3.08
C ALA A 37 -10.61 -3.97 3.99
N ASP A 38 -11.25 -5.13 4.17
CA ASP A 38 -10.70 -6.19 5.01
C ASP A 38 -9.36 -6.69 4.47
N SER A 39 -9.25 -6.81 3.16
CA SER A 39 -8.00 -7.22 2.50
C SER A 39 -6.90 -6.19 2.74
N LEU A 40 -7.23 -4.90 2.65
CA LEU A 40 -6.29 -3.82 2.91
C LEU A 40 -5.80 -3.83 4.37
N PHE A 41 -6.70 -4.02 5.33
CA PHE A 41 -6.32 -4.07 6.73
C PHE A 41 -5.43 -5.27 7.04
N LYS A 42 -5.67 -6.41 6.40
CA LYS A 42 -4.77 -7.55 6.54
C LYS A 42 -3.37 -7.23 6.04
N LEU A 43 -3.29 -6.55 4.89
CA LEU A 43 -2.01 -6.13 4.34
C LEU A 43 -1.30 -5.18 5.31
N MET A 44 -2.01 -4.20 5.84
CA MET A 44 -1.41 -3.26 6.78
C MET A 44 -0.88 -3.94 8.04
N ASN A 45 -1.60 -4.92 8.55
CA ASN A 45 -1.15 -5.67 9.71
C ASN A 45 0.14 -6.43 9.41
N ARG A 46 0.27 -6.96 8.22
CA ARG A 46 1.51 -7.62 7.80
C ARG A 46 2.66 -6.63 7.63
N LEU A 47 2.37 -5.47 7.06
CA LEU A 47 3.39 -4.42 6.88
C LEU A 47 3.96 -3.94 8.23
N ARG A 48 3.12 -3.85 9.24
CA ARG A 48 3.57 -3.41 10.57
C ARG A 48 4.56 -4.35 11.22
N LYS A 49 4.58 -5.61 10.80
CA LYS A 49 5.48 -6.62 11.35
C LYS A 49 6.79 -6.73 10.59
N ILE A 50 6.92 -6.04 9.48
CA ILE A 50 8.12 -6.11 8.65
C ILE A 50 9.22 -5.28 9.27
N VAL A 51 10.40 -5.87 9.39
CA VAL A 51 11.59 -5.18 9.88
C VAL A 51 12.68 -5.05 8.81
N ASP A 52 12.58 -5.85 7.75
CA ASP A 52 13.56 -5.86 6.66
C ASP A 52 12.80 -5.73 5.34
N VAL A 53 13.26 -4.81 4.49
CA VAL A 53 12.63 -4.56 3.18
C VAL A 53 12.45 -5.83 2.36
N ARG A 54 13.36 -6.78 2.47
CA ARG A 54 13.26 -8.04 1.73
C ARG A 54 12.01 -8.85 2.08
N GLN A 55 11.49 -8.68 3.27
CA GLN A 55 10.27 -9.37 3.70
C GLN A 55 9.04 -8.92 2.92
N LEU A 56 9.08 -7.74 2.29
CA LEU A 56 7.99 -7.27 1.45
C LEU A 56 7.72 -8.24 0.29
N PHE A 57 8.77 -8.84 -0.25
CA PHE A 57 8.63 -9.76 -1.38
C PHE A 57 8.10 -11.13 -0.97
N GLU A 58 7.98 -11.36 0.33
CA GLU A 58 7.39 -12.58 0.87
C GLU A 58 5.91 -12.43 1.19
N LEU A 59 5.37 -11.23 1.02
CA LEU A 59 3.95 -10.97 1.29
C LEU A 59 3.05 -11.74 0.31
N PRO A 60 1.91 -12.25 0.80
CA PRO A 60 0.90 -12.79 -0.12
C PRO A 60 0.40 -11.69 -1.06
N GLY A 61 0.06 -12.06 -2.27
CA GLY A 61 -0.49 -11.13 -3.23
C GLY A 61 0.51 -10.60 -4.24
N ASN A 62 1.66 -11.26 -4.35
CA ASN A 62 2.64 -10.95 -5.38
C ASN A 62 3.13 -9.49 -5.34
N PHE A 63 3.77 -9.13 -4.27
CA PHE A 63 4.41 -7.81 -4.15
C PHE A 63 5.49 -7.68 -5.20
N HIS A 64 5.33 -6.73 -6.12
CA HIS A 64 6.28 -6.55 -7.22
C HIS A 64 6.38 -5.09 -7.65
N ARG A 65 7.54 -4.75 -8.20
CA ARG A 65 7.80 -3.42 -8.71
C ARG A 65 7.10 -3.19 -10.04
N LEU A 66 6.55 -2.00 -10.21
CA LEU A 66 5.93 -1.58 -11.47
C LEU A 66 6.98 -0.85 -12.30
N ARG A 67 7.52 -1.56 -13.30
CA ARG A 67 8.66 -1.07 -14.07
C ARG A 67 8.30 -0.16 -15.23
N HIS A 68 7.05 -0.17 -15.64
CA HIS A 68 6.59 0.61 -16.79
C HIS A 68 6.30 2.08 -16.45
N LEU A 69 6.43 2.45 -15.19
CA LEU A 69 6.16 3.81 -14.75
C LEU A 69 7.41 4.67 -14.85
N PRO A 70 7.25 5.99 -15.07
CA PRO A 70 8.39 6.90 -15.15
C PRO A 70 9.04 7.18 -13.79
N ILE A 71 8.45 6.70 -12.71
CA ILE A 71 8.95 6.89 -11.35
C ILE A 71 9.38 5.54 -10.79
N ASP A 72 10.54 5.52 -10.15
CA ASP A 72 11.02 4.32 -9.48
C ASP A 72 10.32 4.11 -8.14
N ASN A 73 10.51 2.93 -7.58
CA ASN A 73 10.04 2.59 -6.23
C ASN A 73 8.53 2.49 -6.07
N VAL A 74 7.81 2.30 -7.17
CA VAL A 74 6.37 2.05 -7.13
C VAL A 74 6.13 0.55 -7.22
N TYR A 75 5.35 0.03 -6.29
CA TYR A 75 5.07 -1.40 -6.17
C TYR A 75 3.57 -1.65 -6.11
N ALA A 76 3.18 -2.85 -6.47
CA ALA A 76 1.79 -3.28 -6.37
C ALA A 76 1.73 -4.60 -5.63
N VAL A 77 0.65 -4.79 -4.88
CA VAL A 77 0.33 -6.06 -4.25
C VAL A 77 -1.16 -6.31 -4.44
N THR A 78 -1.51 -7.56 -4.73
CA THR A 78 -2.91 -7.94 -4.93
C THR A 78 -3.66 -7.95 -3.62
N LEU A 79 -4.81 -7.32 -3.62
CA LEU A 79 -5.80 -7.43 -2.56
C LEU A 79 -6.86 -8.42 -3.01
N LYS A 80 -8.09 -8.26 -2.56
CA LYS A 80 -9.20 -9.06 -3.09
C LYS A 80 -9.35 -8.77 -4.58
N HIS A 81 -9.26 -9.83 -5.40
CA HIS A 81 -9.37 -9.68 -6.86
C HIS A 81 -10.69 -8.98 -7.24
N PRO A 82 -10.70 -8.06 -8.19
CA PRO A 82 -9.61 -7.65 -9.07
C PRO A 82 -8.82 -6.43 -8.58
N PHE A 83 -8.82 -6.15 -7.29
CA PHE A 83 -8.17 -4.96 -6.76
C PHE A 83 -6.74 -5.20 -6.34
N ARG A 84 -5.95 -4.13 -6.41
CA ARG A 84 -4.56 -4.14 -5.96
C ARG A 84 -4.26 -2.84 -5.23
N CYS A 85 -3.25 -2.90 -4.38
CA CYS A 85 -2.75 -1.77 -3.63
C CYS A 85 -1.48 -1.25 -4.28
N ILE A 86 -1.45 0.03 -4.58
CA ILE A 86 -0.27 0.68 -5.16
C ILE A 86 0.45 1.41 -4.04
N MET A 87 1.74 1.14 -3.92
CA MET A 87 2.57 1.65 -2.83
C MET A 87 3.87 2.22 -3.37
N ARG A 88 4.43 3.17 -2.64
CA ARG A 88 5.75 3.70 -2.92
C ARG A 88 6.67 3.36 -1.75
N LEU A 89 7.86 2.87 -2.07
CA LEU A 89 8.84 2.47 -1.06
C LEU A 89 10.00 3.45 -1.04
N ASP A 90 10.29 4.01 0.14
CA ASP A 90 11.47 4.81 0.37
C ASP A 90 12.42 4.01 1.25
N THR A 91 13.49 3.50 0.68
CA THR A 91 14.45 2.68 1.42
C THR A 91 15.32 3.50 2.36
N THR A 92 15.50 4.78 2.07
CA THR A 92 16.29 5.67 2.92
C THR A 92 15.64 5.86 4.28
N THR A 93 14.32 6.05 4.30
CA THR A 93 13.57 6.26 5.54
C THR A 93 12.84 5.02 6.01
N SER A 94 12.94 3.91 5.27
CA SER A 94 12.20 2.68 5.52
C SER A 94 10.69 2.95 5.63
N THR A 95 10.17 3.72 4.68
CA THR A 95 8.77 4.12 4.67
C THR A 95 8.05 3.53 3.46
N ILE A 96 6.89 2.93 3.71
CA ILE A 96 5.95 2.53 2.66
C ILE A 96 4.79 3.52 2.69
N THR A 97 4.52 4.14 1.55
CA THR A 97 3.35 5.00 1.41
C THR A 97 2.31 4.27 0.58
N ILE A 98 1.14 4.04 1.17
CA ILE A 98 0.02 3.45 0.47
C ILE A 98 -0.64 4.56 -0.34
N GLU A 99 -0.55 4.48 -1.67
CA GLU A 99 -0.94 5.57 -2.54
C GLU A 99 -2.35 5.45 -3.05
N GLN A 100 -2.75 4.26 -3.45
CA GLN A 100 -4.14 4.05 -3.85
C GLN A 100 -4.48 2.57 -3.94
N VAL A 101 -5.78 2.32 -3.95
CA VAL A 101 -6.36 1.00 -4.22
C VAL A 101 -7.14 1.13 -5.53
N CYS A 102 -6.85 0.27 -6.48
CA CYS A 102 -7.51 0.30 -7.79
C CYS A 102 -7.62 -1.12 -8.34
N ASP A 103 -8.56 -1.32 -9.28
CA ASP A 103 -8.64 -2.61 -9.93
C ASP A 103 -7.61 -2.71 -11.05
N TYR A 104 -7.48 -3.91 -11.64
CA TYR A 104 -6.49 -4.14 -12.69
C TYR A 104 -6.76 -3.34 -13.96
N HIS A 105 -7.99 -2.86 -14.12
CA HIS A 105 -8.37 -2.05 -15.26
C HIS A 105 -8.28 -0.55 -14.97
N GLY A 106 -7.96 -0.20 -13.72
CA GLY A 106 -7.82 1.18 -13.31
C GLY A 106 -6.60 1.85 -13.93
N ARG A 107 -6.71 3.13 -14.19
CA ARG A 107 -5.65 3.90 -14.82
C ARG A 107 -4.86 4.70 -13.80
N PHE A 108 -4.21 4.00 -12.92
CA PHE A 108 -3.41 4.64 -11.88
C PHE A 108 -2.14 5.30 -12.43
N GLU A 109 -1.71 4.94 -13.63
CA GLU A 109 -0.50 5.47 -14.24
C GLU A 109 -0.50 6.98 -14.38
N LYS A 110 -1.68 7.57 -14.52
CA LYS A 110 -1.80 9.02 -14.64
C LYS A 110 -1.23 9.78 -13.44
N LEU A 111 -1.21 9.15 -12.28
CA LEU A 111 -0.67 9.76 -11.07
C LEU A 111 0.84 9.97 -11.16
N TYR A 112 1.50 9.24 -12.04
CA TYR A 112 2.95 9.22 -12.14
C TYR A 112 3.47 9.79 -13.45
N ARG A 113 2.61 10.40 -14.21
CA ARG A 113 3.03 11.06 -15.46
C ARG A 113 3.74 12.36 -15.13
N LYS A 114 4.78 12.59 -15.88
CA LYS A 114 5.48 13.87 -15.82
C LYS A 114 4.83 14.87 -16.77
#